data_34fe70dc521a03d890a716e596e56f0d
#
_entry.id   34fe70dc521a03d890a716e596e56f0d
#
_cell.length_a   1.000
_cell.length_b   1.000
_cell.length_c   1.000
_cell.angle_alpha   90.00
_cell.angle_beta   90.00
_cell.angle_gamma   90.00
#
_symmetry.space_group_name_H-M   'P 1'
#
loop_
_entity.id
_entity.type
_entity.pdbx_description
1 polymer ?
#
loop_
_entity_poly.entity_id
_entity_poly.type
_entity_poly.pdbx_seq_one_letter_code
_entity_poly.pdbx_strand_id
1 'polypeptide(L)'
;PVLAAIVEYQGRVLLARNALWPAKMFALITGFMEAGESAQEGIAREVKEETNLDVQSLDLVGVYDFQRMNQVIIAFHTVCEGEVRLSPELVDWRLCDPPQLKCWPAGTGYALADWLRSRGHEPVFFTPEENAERRRGLD
;
A
#
# COMPACT_ATOMS: atom_id res chain seq x y z
N PRO A 1 -8.21 4.55 -13.12
CA PRO A 1 -8.17 4.27 -11.68
C PRO A 1 -6.80 3.77 -11.21
N VAL A 2 -6.49 4.08 -9.98
CA VAL A 2 -5.30 3.55 -9.32
C VAL A 2 -5.73 2.39 -8.44
N LEU A 3 -5.02 1.28 -8.53
CA LEU A 3 -5.26 0.12 -7.68
C LEU A 3 -4.25 0.15 -6.54
N ALA A 4 -4.69 -0.19 -5.34
CA ALA A 4 -3.81 -0.24 -4.18
C ALA A 4 -4.00 -1.56 -3.45
N ALA A 5 -2.91 -2.12 -2.94
CA ALA A 5 -2.94 -3.37 -2.20
C ALA A 5 -2.37 -3.18 -0.81
N ILE A 6 -3.15 -3.58 0.19
CA ILE A 6 -2.62 -3.85 1.52
C ILE A 6 -2.13 -5.30 1.44
N VAL A 7 -0.83 -5.47 1.37
CA VAL A 7 -0.21 -6.79 1.19
C VAL A 7 0.07 -7.39 2.55
N GLU A 8 -0.70 -8.42 2.90
CA GLU A 8 -0.45 -9.19 4.12
C GLU A 8 0.46 -10.35 3.76
N TYR A 9 1.61 -10.40 4.40
CA TYR A 9 2.64 -11.38 4.16
C TYR A 9 3.20 -11.84 5.50
N GLN A 10 3.11 -13.13 5.76
CA GLN A 10 3.55 -13.71 7.04
C GLN A 10 2.89 -13.04 8.25
N GLY A 11 1.61 -12.70 8.11
CA GLY A 11 0.84 -12.08 9.19
C GLY A 11 1.10 -10.61 9.44
N ARG A 12 1.89 -9.97 8.58
CA ARG A 12 2.25 -8.56 8.68
C ARG A 12 1.92 -7.83 7.40
N VAL A 13 1.98 -6.51 7.44
CA VAL A 13 1.73 -5.69 6.26
C VAL A 13 3.05 -5.27 5.64
N LEU A 14 3.18 -5.54 4.34
CA LEU A 14 4.35 -5.15 3.58
C LEU A 14 4.19 -3.73 3.06
N LEU A 15 5.14 -2.87 3.38
CA LEU A 15 5.27 -1.54 2.80
C LEU A 15 6.56 -1.47 2.01
N ALA A 16 6.57 -0.67 0.95
CA ALA A 16 7.72 -0.55 0.08
C ALA A 16 8.02 0.90 -0.23
N ARG A 17 9.28 1.15 -0.61
CA ARG A 17 9.74 2.49 -0.95
C ARG A 17 10.21 2.53 -2.40
N ASN A 18 9.65 3.47 -3.15
CA ASN A 18 10.08 3.74 -4.52
C ASN A 18 11.43 4.47 -4.50
N ALA A 19 12.27 4.17 -5.49
CA ALA A 19 13.60 4.77 -5.60
C ALA A 19 13.56 6.30 -5.65
N LEU A 20 12.48 6.86 -6.16
CA LEU A 20 12.32 8.31 -6.29
C LEU A 20 11.80 8.99 -5.03
N TRP A 21 11.46 8.21 -4.00
CA TRP A 21 10.89 8.75 -2.77
C TRP A 21 11.96 8.99 -1.70
N PRO A 22 11.66 9.88 -0.75
CA PRO A 22 12.51 10.08 0.43
C PRO A 22 12.77 8.78 1.19
N ALA A 23 13.86 8.77 1.94
CA ALA A 23 14.33 7.56 2.64
C ALA A 23 13.34 6.98 3.65
N LYS A 24 12.48 7.82 4.22
CA LYS A 24 11.50 7.38 5.24
C LYS A 24 10.12 7.11 4.66
N MET A 25 9.94 7.28 3.37
CA MET A 25 8.61 7.20 2.75
C MET A 25 8.32 5.82 2.23
N PHE A 26 7.67 5.01 3.05
CA PHE A 26 7.16 3.69 2.67
C PHE A 26 5.65 3.76 2.51
N ALA A 27 5.11 3.01 1.58
CA ALA A 27 3.68 3.05 1.28
C ALA A 27 3.19 1.70 0.77
N LEU A 28 1.89 1.64 0.47
CA LEU A 28 1.26 0.44 -0.08
C LEU A 28 1.74 0.22 -1.51
N ILE A 29 1.53 -1.00 -2.00
CA ILE A 29 1.76 -1.33 -3.41
C ILE A 29 0.63 -0.72 -4.22
N THR A 30 0.97 0.05 -5.25
CA THR A 30 -0.02 0.69 -6.13
C THR A 30 0.37 0.56 -7.58
N GLY A 31 -0.62 0.69 -8.46
CA GLY A 31 -0.39 0.75 -9.89
C GLY A 31 -1.65 1.14 -10.63
N PHE A 32 -1.51 1.48 -11.91
CA PHE A 32 -2.66 1.84 -12.73
C PHE A 32 -3.36 0.58 -13.26
N MET A 33 -4.68 0.62 -13.25
CA MET A 33 -5.48 -0.43 -13.87
C MET A 33 -5.30 -0.33 -15.39
N GLU A 34 -5.07 -1.48 -16.02
CA GLU A 34 -4.87 -1.54 -17.47
C GLU A 34 -6.16 -1.91 -18.19
N ALA A 35 -6.22 -1.52 -19.46
CA ALA A 35 -7.37 -1.85 -20.27
C ALA A 35 -7.53 -3.37 -20.39
N GLY A 36 -8.77 -3.82 -20.31
CA GLY A 36 -9.07 -5.24 -20.50
C GLY A 36 -8.94 -6.12 -19.27
N GLU A 37 -8.52 -5.56 -18.14
CA GLU A 37 -8.46 -6.32 -16.89
C GLU A 37 -9.50 -5.85 -15.89
N SER A 38 -9.95 -6.75 -15.02
CA SER A 38 -10.75 -6.36 -13.87
C SER A 38 -9.84 -5.75 -12.82
N ALA A 39 -10.44 -5.05 -11.83
CA ALA A 39 -9.66 -4.49 -10.74
C ALA A 39 -8.93 -5.60 -9.95
N GLN A 40 -9.59 -6.75 -9.75
CA GLN A 40 -9.00 -7.88 -9.04
C GLN A 40 -7.80 -8.44 -9.80
N GLU A 41 -7.93 -8.63 -11.11
CA GLU A 41 -6.82 -9.08 -11.94
C GLU A 41 -5.68 -8.08 -11.92
N GLY A 42 -6.01 -6.80 -12.00
CA GLY A 42 -5.01 -5.74 -12.01
C GLY A 42 -4.19 -5.69 -10.73
N ILE A 43 -4.86 -5.81 -9.58
CA ILE A 43 -4.11 -5.73 -8.32
C ILE A 43 -3.24 -6.98 -8.11
N ALA A 44 -3.72 -8.15 -8.50
CA ALA A 44 -2.90 -9.36 -8.44
C ALA A 44 -1.67 -9.23 -9.34
N ARG A 45 -1.84 -8.67 -10.52
CA ARG A 45 -0.74 -8.40 -11.44
C ARG A 45 0.26 -7.41 -10.85
N GLU A 46 -0.23 -6.30 -10.27
CA GLU A 46 0.65 -5.29 -9.67
C GLU A 46 1.45 -5.87 -8.50
N VAL A 47 0.82 -6.64 -7.62
CA VAL A 47 1.53 -7.28 -6.51
C VAL A 47 2.63 -8.20 -7.05
N LYS A 48 2.32 -8.99 -8.08
CA LYS A 48 3.29 -9.90 -8.68
C LYS A 48 4.45 -9.14 -9.31
N GLU A 49 4.15 -8.10 -10.08
CA GLU A 49 5.18 -7.31 -10.77
C GLU A 49 6.08 -6.58 -9.77
N GLU A 50 5.50 -6.02 -8.71
CA GLU A 50 6.24 -5.16 -7.80
C GLU A 50 6.96 -5.94 -6.71
N THR A 51 6.42 -7.06 -6.25
CA THR A 51 6.96 -7.80 -5.11
C THR A 51 7.31 -9.25 -5.38
N ASN A 52 6.91 -9.79 -6.52
CA ASN A 52 7.04 -11.21 -6.86
C ASN A 52 6.12 -12.12 -6.04
N LEU A 53 5.31 -11.60 -5.16
CA LEU A 53 4.41 -12.43 -4.34
C LEU A 53 3.18 -12.86 -5.12
N ASP A 54 2.65 -14.02 -4.72
CA ASP A 54 1.42 -14.57 -5.28
C ASP A 54 0.26 -14.29 -4.34
N VAL A 55 -0.78 -13.67 -4.88
CA VAL A 55 -1.99 -13.33 -4.12
C VAL A 55 -2.81 -14.61 -3.93
N GLN A 56 -3.05 -14.99 -2.68
CA GLN A 56 -3.83 -16.18 -2.33
C GLN A 56 -5.30 -15.84 -2.13
N SER A 57 -5.59 -14.65 -1.60
CA SER A 57 -6.95 -14.17 -1.44
C SER A 57 -6.95 -12.64 -1.51
N LEU A 58 -8.07 -12.06 -1.89
CA LEU A 58 -8.21 -10.62 -1.91
C LEU A 58 -9.64 -10.21 -1.60
N ASP A 59 -9.77 -9.09 -0.90
CA ASP A 59 -11.05 -8.51 -0.52
C ASP A 59 -11.01 -7.01 -0.77
N LEU A 60 -12.13 -6.48 -1.25
CA LEU A 60 -12.24 -5.04 -1.45
C LEU A 60 -12.27 -4.33 -0.10
N VAL A 61 -11.40 -3.35 0.09
CA VAL A 61 -11.43 -2.48 1.26
C VAL A 61 -12.34 -1.29 1.01
N GLY A 62 -12.17 -0.63 -0.11
CA GLY A 62 -13.00 0.51 -0.46
C GLY A 62 -12.51 1.26 -1.67
N VAL A 63 -13.24 2.32 -1.98
CA VAL A 63 -12.93 3.22 -3.08
C VAL A 63 -12.71 4.61 -2.48
N TYR A 64 -11.64 5.29 -2.88
CA TYR A 64 -11.21 6.53 -2.25
C TYR A 64 -10.91 7.57 -3.31
N ASP A 65 -11.36 8.80 -3.06
CA ASP A 65 -11.00 9.93 -3.91
C ASP A 65 -9.61 10.43 -3.52
N PHE A 66 -8.81 10.74 -4.53
CA PHE A 66 -7.56 11.43 -4.34
C PHE A 66 -7.57 12.65 -5.25
N GLN A 67 -8.34 13.65 -4.84
CA GLN A 67 -8.66 14.80 -5.70
C GLN A 67 -7.43 15.58 -6.12
N ARG A 68 -6.47 15.73 -5.21
CA ARG A 68 -5.24 16.46 -5.53
C ARG A 68 -4.51 15.85 -6.73
N MET A 69 -4.61 14.54 -6.88
CA MET A 69 -3.98 13.82 -7.99
C MET A 69 -4.96 13.52 -9.12
N ASN A 70 -6.22 13.95 -8.98
CA ASN A 70 -7.29 13.64 -9.92
C ASN A 70 -7.40 12.13 -10.16
N GLN A 71 -7.41 11.36 -9.08
CA GLN A 71 -7.43 9.90 -9.14
C GLN A 71 -8.53 9.34 -8.27
N VAL A 72 -9.00 8.15 -8.67
CA VAL A 72 -9.85 7.29 -7.84
C VAL A 72 -9.04 6.04 -7.51
N ILE A 73 -8.96 5.73 -6.23
CA ILE A 73 -8.20 4.59 -5.73
C ILE A 73 -9.17 3.48 -5.39
N ILE A 74 -8.91 2.28 -5.92
CA ILE A 74 -9.64 1.07 -5.55
C ILE A 74 -8.68 0.23 -4.75
N ALA A 75 -8.96 0.06 -3.46
CA ALA A 75 -8.04 -0.58 -2.53
C ALA A 75 -8.52 -1.97 -2.13
N PHE A 76 -7.61 -2.92 -2.13
CA PHE A 76 -7.84 -4.30 -1.74
C PHE A 76 -6.92 -4.71 -0.61
N HIS A 77 -7.40 -5.60 0.26
CA HIS A 77 -6.56 -6.37 1.16
C HIS A 77 -6.21 -7.67 0.45
N THR A 78 -4.93 -8.00 0.38
CA THR A 78 -4.46 -9.22 -0.26
C THR A 78 -3.64 -10.03 0.73
N VAL A 79 -3.88 -11.36 0.75
CA VAL A 79 -3.03 -12.27 1.51
C VAL A 79 -2.10 -12.94 0.51
N CYS A 80 -0.81 -12.83 0.75
CA CYS A 80 0.20 -13.21 -0.24
C CYS A 80 1.21 -14.18 0.35
N GLU A 81 1.82 -14.97 -0.54
CA GLU A 81 2.92 -15.86 -0.17
C GLU A 81 3.95 -15.89 -1.28
N GLY A 82 5.10 -16.43 -0.98
CA GLY A 82 6.20 -16.52 -1.91
C GLY A 82 7.43 -15.81 -1.39
N GLU A 83 8.37 -15.53 -2.28
CA GLU A 83 9.61 -14.85 -1.95
C GLU A 83 9.59 -13.44 -2.48
N VAL A 84 9.86 -12.45 -1.61
CA VAL A 84 9.88 -11.06 -2.02
C VAL A 84 11.08 -10.80 -2.93
N ARG A 85 10.80 -10.30 -4.12
CA ARG A 85 11.80 -9.75 -5.05
C ARG A 85 11.20 -8.49 -5.65
N LEU A 86 11.77 -7.36 -5.29
CA LEU A 86 11.24 -6.07 -5.71
C LEU A 86 11.51 -5.79 -7.16
N SER A 87 10.58 -5.07 -7.81
CA SER A 87 10.79 -4.54 -9.15
C SER A 87 11.93 -3.51 -9.11
N PRO A 88 12.50 -3.14 -10.28
CA PRO A 88 13.55 -2.11 -10.32
C PRO A 88 13.13 -0.76 -9.75
N GLU A 89 11.83 -0.46 -9.71
CA GLU A 89 11.33 0.82 -9.20
C GLU A 89 11.32 0.89 -7.69
N LEU A 90 11.28 -0.26 -7.01
CA LEU A 90 11.25 -0.33 -5.54
C LEU A 90 12.63 -0.70 -5.02
N VAL A 91 13.08 0.03 -4.02
CA VAL A 91 14.46 -0.13 -3.52
C VAL A 91 14.52 -0.67 -2.11
N ASP A 92 13.40 -0.71 -1.40
CA ASP A 92 13.39 -1.21 -0.02
C ASP A 92 11.98 -1.64 0.36
N TRP A 93 11.87 -2.52 1.32
CA TRP A 93 10.60 -2.99 1.84
C TRP A 93 10.74 -3.32 3.33
N ARG A 94 9.60 -3.30 4.02
CA ARG A 94 9.55 -3.69 5.43
C ARG A 94 8.23 -4.37 5.74
N LEU A 95 8.25 -5.19 6.77
CA LEU A 95 7.04 -5.80 7.33
C LEU A 95 6.69 -5.12 8.64
N CYS A 96 5.44 -4.73 8.77
CA CYS A 96 4.95 -4.00 9.94
C CYS A 96 3.81 -4.78 10.58
N ASP A 97 3.86 -4.94 11.89
CA ASP A 97 2.75 -5.52 12.63
C ASP A 97 1.57 -4.52 12.60
N PRO A 98 0.34 -4.99 12.32
CA PRO A 98 -0.78 -4.07 12.20
C PRO A 98 -0.94 -3.08 13.35
N PRO A 99 -0.80 -3.46 14.63
CA PRO A 99 -0.95 -2.47 15.72
C PRO A 99 0.10 -1.37 15.72
N GLN A 100 1.21 -1.56 15.02
CA GLN A 100 2.31 -0.59 15.00
C GLN A 100 2.30 0.29 13.76
N LEU A 101 1.37 0.05 12.83
CA LEU A 101 1.28 0.84 11.62
C LEU A 101 0.80 2.25 11.91
N LYS A 102 1.41 3.22 11.23
CA LYS A 102 0.90 4.58 11.16
C LYS A 102 0.44 4.88 9.75
N CYS A 103 -0.69 5.56 9.65
CA CYS A 103 -1.30 5.88 8.36
C CYS A 103 -0.95 7.31 7.95
N TRP A 104 -0.67 7.49 6.67
CA TRP A 104 -0.47 8.83 6.13
C TRP A 104 -1.84 9.44 5.81
N PRO A 105 -2.00 10.76 6.01
CA PRO A 105 -3.31 11.42 5.88
C PRO A 105 -3.58 11.85 4.43
N ALA A 106 -3.48 10.93 3.51
CA ALA A 106 -3.76 11.17 2.09
C ALA A 106 -3.93 9.85 1.36
N GLY A 107 -4.80 9.83 0.35
CA GLY A 107 -4.91 8.73 -0.60
C GLY A 107 -5.02 7.36 0.06
N THR A 108 -4.03 6.50 -0.22
CA THR A 108 -4.04 5.12 0.25
C THR A 108 -3.93 4.98 1.77
N GLY A 109 -3.49 6.02 2.48
CA GLY A 109 -3.44 5.99 3.94
C GLY A 109 -4.82 5.80 4.56
N TYR A 110 -5.86 6.33 3.93
CA TYR A 110 -7.23 6.15 4.41
C TYR A 110 -7.71 4.71 4.21
N ALA A 111 -7.29 4.07 3.14
CA ALA A 111 -7.61 2.66 2.91
C ALA A 111 -6.96 1.79 3.99
N LEU A 112 -5.70 2.07 4.31
CA LEU A 112 -4.98 1.35 5.37
C LEU A 112 -5.70 1.53 6.70
N ALA A 113 -6.15 2.76 7.01
CA ALA A 113 -6.87 3.04 8.24
C ALA A 113 -8.18 2.25 8.32
N ASP A 114 -8.95 2.20 7.24
CA ASP A 114 -10.20 1.45 7.19
C ASP A 114 -9.96 -0.05 7.39
N TRP A 115 -8.92 -0.58 6.76
CA TRP A 115 -8.60 -2.00 6.94
C TRP A 115 -8.21 -2.28 8.39
N LEU A 116 -7.43 -1.41 9.01
CA LEU A 116 -7.04 -1.57 10.41
C LEU A 116 -8.27 -1.58 11.32
N ARG A 117 -9.23 -0.69 11.07
CA ARG A 117 -10.50 -0.68 11.84
C ARG A 117 -11.24 -2.00 11.67
N SER A 118 -11.26 -2.55 10.47
CA SER A 118 -11.94 -3.82 10.20
C SER A 118 -11.31 -4.98 10.96
N ARG A 119 -10.05 -4.84 11.38
CA ARG A 119 -9.32 -5.83 12.16
C ARG A 119 -9.33 -5.53 13.65
N GLY A 120 -10.12 -4.54 14.08
CA GLY A 120 -10.24 -4.21 15.50
C GLY A 120 -9.15 -3.30 16.03
N HIS A 121 -8.36 -2.69 15.15
CA HIS A 121 -7.31 -1.75 15.56
C HIS A 121 -7.80 -0.32 15.40
N GLU A 122 -7.44 0.55 16.33
CA GLU A 122 -7.67 1.98 16.19
C GLU A 122 -6.51 2.56 15.37
N PRO A 123 -6.77 3.09 14.18
CA PRO A 123 -5.69 3.59 13.36
C PRO A 123 -5.04 4.82 13.97
N VAL A 124 -3.73 4.90 13.85
CA VAL A 124 -2.94 6.05 14.29
C VAL A 124 -2.38 6.71 13.04
N PHE A 125 -2.64 7.99 12.88
CA PHE A 125 -2.12 8.75 11.75
C PHE A 125 -0.82 9.43 12.14
N PHE A 126 0.06 9.63 11.15
CA PHE A 126 1.21 10.50 11.35
C PHE A 126 0.72 11.89 11.75
N THR A 127 1.39 12.49 12.74
CA THR A 127 1.15 13.90 13.04
C THR A 127 1.62 14.76 11.86
N PRO A 128 1.18 16.03 11.76
CA PRO A 128 1.67 16.90 10.69
C PRO A 128 3.20 16.97 10.65
N GLU A 129 3.85 17.01 11.81
CA GLU A 129 5.31 17.04 11.90
C GLU A 129 5.94 15.74 11.42
N GLU A 130 5.39 14.61 11.86
CA GLU A 130 5.88 13.30 11.43
C GLU A 130 5.71 13.09 9.93
N ASN A 131 4.57 13.51 9.40
CA ASN A 131 4.30 13.36 7.98
C ASN A 131 5.22 14.25 7.14
N ALA A 132 5.48 15.47 7.62
CA ALA A 132 6.41 16.37 6.96
C ALA A 132 7.82 15.79 6.94
N GLU A 133 8.28 15.22 8.06
CA GLU A 133 9.58 14.57 8.15
C GLU A 133 9.70 13.39 7.21
N ARG A 134 8.64 12.55 7.15
CA ARG A 134 8.57 11.41 6.28
C ARG A 134 8.74 11.81 4.80
N ARG A 135 8.22 12.97 4.43
CA ARG A 135 8.20 13.43 3.03
C ARG A 135 9.40 14.29 2.64
N ARG A 136 10.24 14.69 3.58
CA ARG A 136 11.34 15.63 3.30
C ARG A 136 12.57 15.00 2.69
N GLY A 137 12.69 13.70 2.69
CA GLY A 137 13.88 13.07 2.14
C GLY A 137 15.10 13.19 3.01
N LEU A 138 14.91 13.34 4.28
CA LEU A 138 16.02 13.44 5.18
C LEU A 138 16.75 12.13 5.26
N ASP A 139 18.00 12.32 5.34
CA ASP A 139 18.83 11.28 5.53
C ASP A 139 19.64 11.27 6.62
#